data_1b507b2e8788554f180f1117a5f4cf22
#
_entry.id   1b507b2e8788554f180f1117a5f4cf22
#
_cell.length_a   1.000
_cell.length_b   1.000
_cell.length_c   1.000
_cell.angle_alpha   90.00
_cell.angle_beta   90.00
_cell.angle_gamma   90.00
#
_symmetry.space_group_name_H-M   'P 1'
#
loop_
_entity.id
_entity.type
_entity.pdbx_description
1 polymer ?
#
loop_
_entity_poly.entity_id
_entity_poly.type
_entity_poly.pdbx_seq_one_letter_code
_entity_poly.pdbx_strand_id
1 'polypeptide(L)'
;MEENTMGTKEANMESIKAAQEKFGELIQSEFERIERMKADQEVTDFSKLDKIVVGVLPGDGIGPIIMKEALKVLNNLLAPEIASGHVELRVIEGMTIENRAAKLQSLPDDVFEEIKKCNVIIKGPMVTPRVGEPWPNLVSANSLLRRGLELFAAVRPIRIPDKNIDWTFFRENIEGEYIWGNKGIQVNDDLAVDFKVQTAQGSERIARAAFEYARKNGKKNVTVVTKANIVKLADGNFIKAVRKVGEEYPEIEIQERLVDAMCAKMLDPEFNKGIEVIVLPNLYGDIVTDV
;
A
#
# COMPACT_ATOMS: atom_id res chain seq x y z
N MET A 1 3.33 51.43 4.64
CA MET A 1 2.39 50.30 4.51
C MET A 1 2.41 49.73 3.10
N GLU A 2 2.56 50.50 2.03
CA GLU A 2 2.61 50.02 0.64
C GLU A 2 3.86 49.21 0.26
N GLU A 3 5.06 49.60 0.76
CA GLU A 3 6.31 48.86 0.49
C GLU A 3 6.30 47.45 1.09
N ASN A 4 5.71 47.27 2.28
CA ASN A 4 5.63 45.97 2.94
C ASN A 4 4.66 45.03 2.22
N THR A 5 3.63 45.58 1.54
CA THR A 5 2.64 44.82 0.77
C THR A 5 3.19 44.38 -0.58
N MET A 6 4.11 45.14 -1.18
CA MET A 6 4.73 44.81 -2.46
C MET A 6 5.75 43.66 -2.32
N GLY A 7 6.62 43.72 -1.30
CA GLY A 7 7.54 42.62 -1.00
C GLY A 7 6.84 41.28 -0.66
N THR A 8 5.71 41.36 0.05
CA THR A 8 4.89 40.17 0.33
C THR A 8 4.25 39.55 -0.94
N LYS A 9 3.82 40.40 -1.89
CA LYS A 9 3.26 39.90 -3.17
C LYS A 9 4.32 39.25 -4.05
N GLU A 10 5.52 39.79 -4.11
CA GLU A 10 6.63 39.23 -4.88
C GLU A 10 7.07 37.89 -4.28
N ALA A 11 7.24 37.78 -2.95
CA ALA A 11 7.55 36.54 -2.27
C ALA A 11 6.48 35.47 -2.50
N ASN A 12 5.19 35.84 -2.49
CA ASN A 12 4.10 34.91 -2.82
C ASN A 12 4.14 34.43 -4.27
N MET A 13 4.51 35.30 -5.22
CA MET A 13 4.63 34.90 -6.63
C MET A 13 5.78 33.92 -6.85
N GLU A 14 6.92 34.10 -6.19
CA GLU A 14 8.04 33.16 -6.23
C GLU A 14 7.64 31.78 -5.62
N SER A 15 6.97 31.79 -4.49
CA SER A 15 6.46 30.59 -3.84
C SER A 15 5.46 29.82 -4.71
N ILE A 16 4.55 30.54 -5.39
CA ILE A 16 3.61 29.96 -6.36
C ILE A 16 4.35 29.30 -7.51
N LYS A 17 5.36 29.96 -8.08
CA LYS A 17 6.14 29.43 -9.19
C LYS A 17 6.88 28.17 -8.80
N ALA A 18 7.57 28.17 -7.66
CA ALA A 18 8.25 27.00 -7.11
C ALA A 18 7.29 25.84 -6.87
N ALA A 19 6.08 26.11 -6.35
CA ALA A 19 5.04 25.10 -6.16
C ALA A 19 4.56 24.51 -7.47
N GLN A 20 4.38 25.34 -8.53
CA GLN A 20 4.00 24.86 -9.85
C GLN A 20 5.05 23.98 -10.51
N GLU A 21 6.32 24.36 -10.41
CA GLU A 21 7.46 23.56 -10.91
C GLU A 21 7.49 22.21 -10.21
N LYS A 22 7.42 22.19 -8.88
CA LYS A 22 7.39 20.97 -8.08
C LYS A 22 6.21 20.06 -8.41
N PHE A 23 5.02 20.63 -8.56
CA PHE A 23 3.83 19.86 -8.98
C PHE A 23 4.01 19.25 -10.37
N GLY A 24 4.58 19.99 -11.34
CA GLY A 24 4.90 19.49 -12.67
C GLY A 24 5.82 18.28 -12.65
N GLU A 25 6.91 18.33 -11.83
CA GLU A 25 7.82 17.20 -11.65
C GLU A 25 7.10 15.96 -11.09
N LEU A 26 6.22 16.15 -10.10
CA LEU A 26 5.45 15.06 -9.51
C LEU A 26 4.52 14.40 -10.52
N ILE A 27 3.81 15.19 -11.33
CA ILE A 27 2.95 14.68 -12.41
C ILE A 27 3.77 13.92 -13.45
N GLN A 28 4.92 14.43 -13.86
CA GLN A 28 5.80 13.76 -14.83
C GLN A 28 6.25 12.38 -14.30
N SER A 29 6.67 12.32 -13.03
CA SER A 29 7.07 11.06 -12.39
C SER A 29 5.93 10.04 -12.34
N GLU A 30 4.69 10.50 -12.24
CA GLU A 30 3.52 9.64 -12.21
C GLU A 30 3.16 9.09 -13.60
N PHE A 31 3.31 9.88 -14.66
CA PHE A 31 3.18 9.37 -16.03
C PHE A 31 4.21 8.26 -16.33
N GLU A 32 5.45 8.44 -15.92
CA GLU A 32 6.48 7.41 -16.07
C GLU A 32 6.13 6.12 -15.30
N ARG A 33 5.54 6.26 -14.10
CA ARG A 33 5.05 5.12 -13.32
C ARG A 33 3.90 4.39 -14.02
N ILE A 34 2.94 5.13 -14.57
CA ILE A 34 1.82 4.57 -15.32
C ILE A 34 2.31 3.74 -16.53
N GLU A 35 3.29 4.23 -17.26
CA GLU A 35 3.85 3.49 -18.39
C GLU A 35 4.57 2.20 -17.94
N ARG A 36 5.30 2.24 -16.82
CA ARG A 36 5.89 1.01 -16.24
C ARG A 36 4.81 0.00 -15.84
N MET A 37 3.74 0.43 -15.17
CA MET A 37 2.63 -0.46 -14.79
C MET A 37 1.93 -1.11 -15.98
N LYS A 38 1.84 -0.44 -17.14
CA LYS A 38 1.28 -1.02 -18.37
C LYS A 38 2.18 -2.11 -18.95
N ALA A 39 3.49 -1.98 -18.79
CA ALA A 39 4.47 -2.94 -19.31
C ALA A 39 4.58 -4.19 -18.42
N ASP A 40 4.36 -4.07 -17.11
CA ASP A 40 4.51 -5.15 -16.13
C ASP A 40 3.12 -5.71 -15.75
N GLN A 41 2.68 -6.74 -16.49
CA GLN A 41 1.39 -7.41 -16.25
C GLN A 41 1.52 -8.90 -15.91
N GLU A 42 2.73 -9.44 -15.80
CA GLU A 42 2.92 -10.85 -15.51
C GLU A 42 2.71 -11.17 -14.02
N VAL A 43 1.73 -12.02 -13.74
CA VAL A 43 1.53 -12.61 -12.40
C VAL A 43 2.33 -13.90 -12.32
N THR A 44 3.22 -13.99 -11.35
CA THR A 44 4.02 -15.20 -11.12
C THR A 44 3.12 -16.39 -10.76
N ASP A 45 3.14 -17.42 -11.58
CA ASP A 45 2.51 -18.69 -11.26
C ASP A 45 3.46 -19.56 -10.43
N PHE A 46 3.28 -19.54 -9.12
CA PHE A 46 4.13 -20.26 -8.17
C PHE A 46 4.12 -21.78 -8.40
N SER A 47 3.07 -22.34 -8.99
CA SER A 47 2.98 -23.78 -9.27
C SER A 47 3.96 -24.25 -10.35
N LYS A 48 4.52 -23.33 -11.13
CA LYS A 48 5.48 -23.59 -12.20
C LYS A 48 6.93 -23.35 -11.81
N LEU A 49 7.17 -22.90 -10.58
CA LEU A 49 8.52 -22.63 -10.10
C LEU A 49 9.18 -23.91 -9.59
N ASP A 50 10.37 -24.23 -10.08
CA ASP A 50 11.18 -25.34 -9.57
C ASP A 50 11.62 -25.06 -8.13
N LYS A 51 11.85 -23.79 -7.79
CA LYS A 51 12.30 -23.35 -6.48
C LYS A 51 11.61 -22.05 -6.07
N ILE A 52 11.13 -22.00 -4.84
CA ILE A 52 10.56 -20.81 -4.19
C ILE A 52 11.54 -20.29 -3.14
N VAL A 53 12.05 -19.09 -3.33
CA VAL A 53 12.91 -18.40 -2.35
C VAL A 53 12.07 -17.47 -1.51
N VAL A 54 12.04 -17.76 -0.20
CA VAL A 54 11.37 -16.93 0.80
C VAL A 54 12.44 -16.07 1.49
N GLY A 55 12.48 -14.79 1.18
CA GLY A 55 13.34 -13.81 1.84
C GLY A 55 12.80 -13.48 3.23
N VAL A 56 13.67 -13.53 4.22
CA VAL A 56 13.33 -13.26 5.63
C VAL A 56 14.02 -11.99 6.06
N LEU A 57 13.24 -10.96 6.39
CA LEU A 57 13.70 -9.67 6.91
C LEU A 57 13.30 -9.57 8.40
N PRO A 58 14.20 -9.83 9.34
CA PRO A 58 13.86 -9.83 10.77
C PRO A 58 13.30 -8.49 11.27
N GLY A 59 13.78 -7.37 10.71
CA GLY A 59 13.34 -6.02 11.08
C GLY A 59 13.99 -5.49 12.36
N ASP A 60 13.33 -4.51 12.98
CA ASP A 60 13.82 -3.78 14.14
C ASP A 60 13.09 -4.16 15.43
N GLY A 61 13.66 -3.79 16.59
CA GLY A 61 13.02 -3.90 17.89
C GLY A 61 12.61 -5.33 18.25
N ILE A 62 11.32 -5.60 18.40
CA ILE A 62 10.77 -6.93 18.69
C ILE A 62 10.84 -7.88 17.47
N GLY A 63 11.10 -7.36 16.27
CA GLY A 63 11.09 -8.10 15.01
C GLY A 63 11.91 -9.38 15.03
N PRO A 64 13.20 -9.37 15.40
CA PRO A 64 14.02 -10.57 15.43
C PRO A 64 13.48 -11.64 16.40
N ILE A 65 12.85 -11.24 17.50
CA ILE A 65 12.28 -12.17 18.50
C ILE A 65 11.08 -12.90 17.90
N ILE A 66 10.12 -12.16 17.36
CA ILE A 66 8.91 -12.78 16.77
C ILE A 66 9.25 -13.55 15.48
N MET A 67 10.21 -13.06 14.68
CA MET A 67 10.65 -13.76 13.48
C MET A 67 11.27 -15.11 13.78
N LYS A 68 12.07 -15.21 14.86
CA LYS A 68 12.65 -16.47 15.32
C LYS A 68 11.57 -17.52 15.59
N GLU A 69 10.48 -17.14 16.24
CA GLU A 69 9.38 -18.07 16.54
C GLU A 69 8.57 -18.40 15.28
N ALA A 70 8.31 -17.43 14.43
CA ALA A 70 7.65 -17.66 13.13
C ALA A 70 8.45 -18.63 12.26
N LEU A 71 9.77 -18.49 12.20
CA LEU A 71 10.65 -19.40 11.45
C LEU A 71 10.65 -20.83 11.98
N LYS A 72 10.49 -21.05 13.31
CA LYS A 72 10.33 -22.40 13.85
C LYS A 72 9.08 -23.08 13.28
N VAL A 73 7.96 -22.36 13.22
CA VAL A 73 6.72 -22.88 12.66
C VAL A 73 6.89 -23.17 11.17
N LEU A 74 7.44 -22.24 10.40
CA LEU A 74 7.68 -22.40 8.96
C LEU A 74 8.62 -23.55 8.64
N ASN A 75 9.74 -23.69 9.36
CA ASN A 75 10.66 -24.80 9.17
C ASN A 75 10.00 -26.17 9.46
N ASN A 76 9.07 -26.21 10.41
CA ASN A 76 8.34 -27.44 10.70
C ASN A 76 7.30 -27.75 9.62
N LEU A 77 6.53 -26.73 9.18
CA LEU A 77 5.48 -26.92 8.19
C LEU A 77 6.04 -27.19 6.79
N LEU A 78 7.17 -26.59 6.44
CA LEU A 78 7.80 -26.69 5.11
C LEU A 78 9.00 -27.65 5.09
N ALA A 79 9.15 -28.49 6.13
CA ALA A 79 10.31 -29.37 6.24
C ALA A 79 10.53 -30.29 5.01
N PRO A 80 9.50 -30.91 4.41
CA PRO A 80 9.67 -31.71 3.21
C PRO A 80 10.13 -30.88 2.01
N GLU A 81 9.56 -29.70 1.79
CA GLU A 81 9.88 -28.81 0.68
C GLU A 81 11.26 -28.19 0.81
N ILE A 82 11.69 -27.89 2.04
CA ILE A 82 13.05 -27.43 2.32
C ILE A 82 14.06 -28.55 2.09
N ALA A 83 13.77 -29.76 2.57
CA ALA A 83 14.66 -30.92 2.38
C ALA A 83 14.81 -31.32 0.92
N SER A 84 13.76 -31.17 0.10
CA SER A 84 13.82 -31.41 -1.34
C SER A 84 14.50 -30.29 -2.12
N GLY A 85 14.73 -29.12 -1.51
CA GLY A 85 15.29 -27.92 -2.14
C GLY A 85 14.25 -27.09 -2.92
N HIS A 86 12.97 -27.48 -2.89
CA HIS A 86 11.89 -26.72 -3.54
C HIS A 86 11.62 -25.38 -2.84
N VAL A 87 11.82 -25.30 -1.53
CA VAL A 87 11.71 -24.05 -0.74
C VAL A 87 13.04 -23.71 -0.09
N GLU A 88 13.47 -22.46 -0.20
CA GLU A 88 14.61 -21.89 0.51
C GLU A 88 14.14 -20.76 1.42
N LEU A 89 14.46 -20.82 2.72
CA LEU A 89 14.31 -19.69 3.64
C LEU A 89 15.64 -18.92 3.69
N ARG A 90 15.69 -17.72 3.12
CA ARG A 90 16.89 -16.90 3.01
C ARG A 90 16.80 -15.67 3.91
N VAL A 91 17.61 -15.63 4.96
CA VAL A 91 17.73 -14.42 5.79
C VAL A 91 18.49 -13.35 5.04
N ILE A 92 17.89 -12.17 4.94
CA ILE A 92 18.48 -10.99 4.28
C ILE A 92 18.82 -9.98 5.36
N GLU A 93 20.10 -9.74 5.51
CA GLU A 93 20.66 -8.78 6.46
C GLU A 93 20.65 -7.36 5.90
N GLY A 94 20.82 -6.35 6.78
CA GLY A 94 21.04 -4.97 6.37
C GLY A 94 19.82 -4.05 6.42
N MET A 95 18.66 -4.55 6.87
CA MET A 95 17.44 -3.75 7.02
C MET A 95 17.21 -3.22 8.44
N THR A 96 18.14 -3.38 9.37
CA THR A 96 18.02 -2.78 10.71
C THR A 96 18.18 -1.25 10.66
N ILE A 97 17.60 -0.55 11.63
CA ILE A 97 17.67 0.93 11.67
C ILE A 97 19.11 1.42 11.75
N GLU A 98 19.98 0.72 12.46
CA GLU A 98 21.41 1.04 12.60
C GLU A 98 22.11 0.99 11.23
N ASN A 99 21.88 -0.07 10.46
CA ASN A 99 22.50 -0.23 9.14
C ASN A 99 21.96 0.80 8.14
N ARG A 100 20.64 1.02 8.12
CA ARG A 100 20.00 2.02 7.27
C ARG A 100 20.47 3.44 7.60
N ALA A 101 20.62 3.76 8.89
CA ALA A 101 21.15 5.03 9.35
C ALA A 101 22.63 5.23 8.96
N ALA A 102 23.46 4.20 9.12
CA ALA A 102 24.87 4.25 8.73
C ALA A 102 25.06 4.48 7.21
N LYS A 103 24.17 3.92 6.38
CA LYS A 103 24.16 4.13 4.92
C LYS A 103 23.41 5.37 4.48
N LEU A 104 22.70 6.07 5.36
CA LEU A 104 21.78 7.18 5.06
C LEU A 104 20.73 6.79 4.00
N GLN A 105 20.35 5.52 3.95
CA GLN A 105 19.39 4.96 3.02
C GLN A 105 18.28 4.22 3.76
N SER A 106 17.03 4.59 3.52
CA SER A 106 15.86 3.90 4.10
C SER A 106 15.72 2.46 3.59
N LEU A 107 16.14 2.23 2.35
CA LEU A 107 16.21 0.93 1.69
C LEU A 107 17.56 0.88 0.95
N PRO A 108 18.59 0.25 1.53
CA PRO A 108 19.89 0.15 0.89
C PRO A 108 19.83 -0.61 -0.44
N ASP A 109 20.47 -0.07 -1.49
CA ASP A 109 20.36 -0.59 -2.85
C ASP A 109 20.84 -2.05 -2.96
N ASP A 110 21.96 -2.39 -2.31
CA ASP A 110 22.50 -3.74 -2.27
C ASP A 110 21.53 -4.74 -1.62
N VAL A 111 20.86 -4.33 -0.55
CA VAL A 111 19.84 -5.16 0.14
C VAL A 111 18.59 -5.29 -0.73
N PHE A 112 18.19 -4.22 -1.40
CA PHE A 112 17.03 -4.27 -2.28
C PHE A 112 17.24 -5.21 -3.47
N GLU A 113 18.44 -5.26 -4.04
CA GLU A 113 18.79 -6.24 -5.08
C GLU A 113 18.71 -7.69 -4.59
N GLU A 114 19.08 -7.98 -3.32
CA GLU A 114 18.88 -9.31 -2.72
C GLU A 114 17.40 -9.62 -2.49
N ILE A 115 16.61 -8.64 -2.05
CA ILE A 115 15.16 -8.80 -1.87
C ILE A 115 14.48 -9.17 -3.20
N LYS A 116 14.85 -8.53 -4.30
CA LYS A 116 14.28 -8.80 -5.64
C LYS A 116 14.55 -10.22 -6.15
N LYS A 117 15.54 -10.91 -5.61
CA LYS A 117 15.82 -12.32 -5.95
C LYS A 117 14.89 -13.32 -5.24
N CYS A 118 14.04 -12.83 -4.36
CA CYS A 118 13.11 -13.66 -3.60
C CYS A 118 11.71 -13.63 -4.23
N ASN A 119 11.02 -14.78 -4.20
CA ASN A 119 9.65 -14.90 -4.71
C ASN A 119 8.61 -14.44 -3.68
N VAL A 120 8.92 -14.61 -2.38
CA VAL A 120 8.09 -14.24 -1.24
C VAL A 120 8.95 -13.57 -0.19
N ILE A 121 8.40 -12.56 0.52
CA ILE A 121 9.10 -11.90 1.63
C ILE A 121 8.30 -12.03 2.90
N ILE A 122 8.96 -12.49 3.96
CA ILE A 122 8.46 -12.43 5.33
C ILE A 122 9.22 -11.34 6.06
N LYS A 123 8.50 -10.37 6.59
CA LYS A 123 9.09 -9.15 7.14
C LYS A 123 8.60 -8.86 8.56
N GLY A 124 9.55 -8.62 9.46
CA GLY A 124 9.30 -8.02 10.78
C GLY A 124 9.04 -6.51 10.70
N PRO A 125 8.72 -5.86 11.84
CA PRO A 125 8.53 -4.42 11.91
C PRO A 125 9.83 -3.67 11.56
N MET A 126 9.70 -2.47 10.97
CA MET A 126 10.82 -1.60 10.64
C MET A 126 10.55 -0.21 11.20
N VAL A 127 11.50 0.33 11.94
CA VAL A 127 11.44 1.68 12.52
C VAL A 127 11.48 2.73 11.42
N THR A 128 10.57 3.70 11.49
CA THR A 128 10.66 4.95 10.73
C THR A 128 10.99 6.05 11.73
N PRO A 129 12.18 6.68 11.64
CA PRO A 129 12.61 7.71 12.57
C PRO A 129 11.65 8.90 12.63
N ARG A 130 11.44 9.43 13.82
CA ARG A 130 10.66 10.66 14.06
C ARG A 130 11.59 11.84 14.35
N VAL A 131 11.07 13.04 14.16
CA VAL A 131 11.80 14.26 14.53
C VAL A 131 12.15 14.22 16.03
N GLY A 132 13.42 14.45 16.36
CA GLY A 132 13.93 14.41 17.74
C GLY A 132 14.48 13.05 18.19
N GLU A 133 14.35 12.00 17.41
CA GLU A 133 15.03 10.73 17.67
C GLU A 133 16.51 10.76 17.22
N PRO A 134 17.39 9.88 17.77
CA PRO A 134 18.83 9.91 17.49
C PRO A 134 19.21 9.47 16.08
N TRP A 135 18.24 9.10 15.26
CA TRP A 135 18.43 8.60 13.90
C TRP A 135 18.32 9.72 12.86
N PRO A 136 18.96 9.59 11.70
CA PRO A 136 18.74 10.52 10.58
C PRO A 136 17.29 10.45 10.12
N ASN A 137 16.80 11.54 9.53
CA ASN A 137 15.44 11.60 8.98
C ASN A 137 15.32 10.72 7.74
N LEU A 138 14.98 9.45 7.95
CA LEU A 138 14.76 8.47 6.90
C LEU A 138 13.26 8.32 6.61
N VAL A 139 12.91 8.23 5.33
CA VAL A 139 11.53 7.89 4.92
C VAL A 139 11.19 6.44 5.27
N SER A 140 9.91 6.09 5.29
CA SER A 140 9.47 4.74 5.61
C SER A 140 10.05 3.68 4.67
N ALA A 141 10.86 2.76 5.21
CA ALA A 141 11.36 1.59 4.48
C ALA A 141 10.22 0.71 3.96
N ASN A 142 9.12 0.59 4.72
CA ASN A 142 7.93 -0.14 4.29
C ASN A 142 7.32 0.44 3.02
N SER A 143 7.20 1.78 2.94
CA SER A 143 6.66 2.46 1.76
C SER A 143 7.58 2.29 0.54
N LEU A 144 8.89 2.32 0.73
CA LEU A 144 9.85 2.09 -0.35
C LEU A 144 9.81 0.65 -0.87
N LEU A 145 9.73 -0.33 0.02
CA LEU A 145 9.58 -1.75 -0.37
C LEU A 145 8.29 -1.98 -1.14
N ARG A 146 7.15 -1.47 -0.66
CA ARG A 146 5.86 -1.60 -1.34
C ARG A 146 5.90 -1.04 -2.76
N ARG A 147 6.46 0.16 -2.92
CA ARG A 147 6.59 0.82 -4.24
C ARG A 147 7.63 0.14 -5.13
N GLY A 148 8.79 -0.22 -4.57
CA GLY A 148 9.87 -0.81 -5.34
C GLY A 148 9.57 -2.22 -5.84
N LEU A 149 8.75 -2.98 -5.11
CA LEU A 149 8.30 -4.34 -5.48
C LEU A 149 6.88 -4.36 -6.07
N GLU A 150 6.28 -3.20 -6.34
CA GLU A 150 4.91 -3.05 -6.85
C GLU A 150 3.85 -3.88 -6.07
N LEU A 151 3.96 -3.92 -4.73
CA LEU A 151 3.05 -4.63 -3.84
C LEU A 151 1.75 -3.85 -3.69
N PHE A 152 0.92 -3.85 -4.72
CA PHE A 152 -0.24 -2.97 -4.87
C PHE A 152 -1.43 -3.34 -3.99
N ALA A 153 -1.52 -4.58 -3.49
CA ALA A 153 -2.64 -5.06 -2.71
C ALA A 153 -2.21 -5.47 -1.30
N ALA A 154 -2.73 -4.79 -0.27
CA ALA A 154 -2.71 -5.32 1.09
C ALA A 154 -4.00 -6.12 1.33
N VAL A 155 -3.87 -7.44 1.37
CA VAL A 155 -5.00 -8.35 1.57
C VAL A 155 -5.08 -8.70 3.05
N ARG A 156 -6.20 -8.33 3.69
CA ARG A 156 -6.41 -8.50 5.13
C ARG A 156 -7.71 -9.26 5.39
N PRO A 157 -7.68 -10.59 5.65
CA PRO A 157 -8.85 -11.34 6.07
C PRO A 157 -9.15 -11.04 7.55
N ILE A 158 -10.43 -10.77 7.85
CA ILE A 158 -10.93 -10.53 9.20
C ILE A 158 -12.10 -11.47 9.44
N ARG A 159 -12.01 -12.27 10.49
CA ARG A 159 -13.05 -13.22 10.85
C ARG A 159 -13.44 -13.07 12.31
N ILE A 160 -14.69 -12.70 12.56
CA ILE A 160 -15.30 -12.57 13.89
C ILE A 160 -16.59 -13.38 13.90
N PRO A 161 -16.53 -14.69 14.27
CA PRO A 161 -17.68 -15.60 14.17
C PRO A 161 -18.91 -15.12 14.95
N ASP A 162 -18.71 -14.61 16.16
CA ASP A 162 -19.77 -14.12 17.06
C ASP A 162 -20.52 -12.89 16.52
N LYS A 163 -19.94 -12.19 15.53
CA LYS A 163 -20.52 -11.06 14.83
C LYS A 163 -20.98 -11.40 13.41
N ASN A 164 -20.84 -12.66 13.00
CA ASN A 164 -21.06 -13.13 11.63
C ASN A 164 -20.26 -12.32 10.60
N ILE A 165 -19.02 -11.96 10.96
CA ILE A 165 -18.08 -11.25 10.09
C ILE A 165 -17.07 -12.25 9.54
N ASP A 166 -17.00 -12.34 8.22
CA ASP A 166 -16.01 -13.08 7.44
C ASP A 166 -15.66 -12.26 6.20
N TRP A 167 -14.88 -11.21 6.40
CA TRP A 167 -14.53 -10.23 5.39
C TRP A 167 -13.08 -10.37 4.94
N THR A 168 -12.83 -10.02 3.69
CA THR A 168 -11.47 -9.87 3.18
C THR A 168 -11.32 -8.49 2.57
N PHE A 169 -10.42 -7.70 3.13
CA PHE A 169 -10.10 -6.37 2.64
C PHE A 169 -9.03 -6.43 1.57
N PHE A 170 -9.24 -5.71 0.48
CA PHE A 170 -8.29 -5.40 -0.58
C PHE A 170 -7.99 -3.91 -0.54
N ARG A 171 -7.00 -3.53 0.26
CA ARG A 171 -6.53 -2.15 0.34
C ARG A 171 -5.54 -1.91 -0.80
N GLU A 172 -5.79 -0.90 -1.63
CA GLU A 172 -4.76 -0.37 -2.50
C GLU A 172 -3.58 0.08 -1.62
N ASN A 173 -2.33 -0.25 -2.00
CA ASN A 173 -1.23 -0.21 -1.06
C ASN A 173 -0.05 0.69 -1.51
N ILE A 174 -0.18 1.37 -2.66
CA ILE A 174 0.86 2.22 -3.27
C ILE A 174 0.37 3.64 -3.47
N GLU A 175 -0.82 3.80 -4.04
CA GLU A 175 -1.40 5.09 -4.46
C GLU A 175 -2.05 5.87 -3.30
N GLY A 176 -2.95 6.76 -3.63
CA GLY A 176 -3.62 7.62 -2.68
C GLY A 176 -2.70 8.72 -2.16
N GLU A 177 -2.78 8.97 -0.89
CA GLU A 177 -1.99 9.95 -0.16
C GLU A 177 -0.54 9.47 0.07
N TYR A 178 -0.28 8.18 -0.13
CA TYR A 178 1.01 7.54 0.16
C TYR A 178 2.02 7.61 -0.98
N ILE A 179 1.57 7.74 -2.24
CA ILE A 179 2.49 7.66 -3.40
C ILE A 179 3.54 8.78 -3.40
N TRP A 180 3.11 9.98 -3.07
CA TRP A 180 3.99 11.12 -2.92
C TRP A 180 4.33 11.46 -1.47
N GLY A 181 3.74 10.81 -0.50
CA GLY A 181 3.98 10.84 0.94
C GLY A 181 4.69 12.09 1.46
N ASN A 182 6.01 12.02 1.56
CA ASN A 182 6.85 13.13 2.00
C ASN A 182 7.21 14.16 0.89
N LYS A 183 6.56 14.10 -0.26
CA LYS A 183 6.78 15.02 -1.40
C LYS A 183 5.69 16.08 -1.52
N GLY A 184 5.00 16.40 -0.43
CA GLY A 184 4.11 17.53 -0.35
C GLY A 184 4.84 18.85 -0.64
N ILE A 185 4.09 19.91 -0.88
CA ILE A 185 4.62 21.24 -1.19
C ILE A 185 4.40 22.14 0.02
N GLN A 186 5.49 22.55 0.68
CA GLN A 186 5.49 23.67 1.60
C GLN A 186 5.57 24.94 0.76
N VAL A 187 4.44 25.62 0.59
CA VAL A 187 4.37 26.85 -0.22
C VAL A 187 5.02 28.02 0.53
N ASN A 188 4.70 28.18 1.80
CA ASN A 188 5.30 29.09 2.76
C ASN A 188 4.98 28.60 4.18
N ASP A 189 5.28 29.39 5.21
CA ASP A 189 5.07 29.01 6.61
C ASP A 189 3.58 28.79 6.96
N ASP A 190 2.67 29.42 6.23
CA ASP A 190 1.23 29.35 6.47
C ASP A 190 0.50 28.28 5.63
N LEU A 191 1.12 27.77 4.55
CA LEU A 191 0.44 26.91 3.56
C LEU A 191 1.29 25.73 3.14
N ALA A 192 0.79 24.52 3.46
CA ALA A 192 1.28 23.27 2.94
C ALA A 192 0.19 22.56 2.12
N VAL A 193 0.61 21.81 1.10
CA VAL A 193 -0.29 21.04 0.22
C VAL A 193 0.22 19.62 0.10
N ASP A 194 -0.62 18.64 0.43
CA ASP A 194 -0.42 17.23 0.11
C ASP A 194 -1.39 16.77 -0.96
N PHE A 195 -1.09 15.67 -1.61
CA PHE A 195 -1.83 15.19 -2.77
C PHE A 195 -2.38 13.79 -2.56
N LYS A 196 -3.56 13.55 -3.14
CA LYS A 196 -4.12 12.23 -3.34
C LYS A 196 -4.07 11.88 -4.82
N VAL A 197 -3.33 10.82 -5.17
CA VAL A 197 -3.18 10.33 -6.54
C VAL A 197 -3.93 9.02 -6.71
N GLN A 198 -4.73 8.92 -7.76
CA GLN A 198 -5.45 7.71 -8.10
C GLN A 198 -5.42 7.49 -9.61
N THR A 199 -4.76 6.42 -10.05
CA THR A 199 -4.69 6.08 -11.47
C THR A 199 -5.75 5.05 -11.87
N ALA A 200 -6.11 5.02 -13.14
CA ALA A 200 -7.02 4.00 -13.66
C ALA A 200 -6.39 2.60 -13.54
N GLN A 201 -5.12 2.47 -13.90
CA GLN A 201 -4.39 1.20 -13.83
C GLN A 201 -4.29 0.65 -12.40
N GLY A 202 -3.90 1.50 -11.44
CA GLY A 202 -3.81 1.10 -10.02
C GLY A 202 -5.16 0.69 -9.48
N SER A 203 -6.23 1.42 -9.82
CA SER A 203 -7.60 1.11 -9.40
C SER A 203 -8.13 -0.15 -10.05
N GLU A 204 -7.88 -0.37 -11.35
CA GLU A 204 -8.33 -1.59 -12.07
C GLU A 204 -7.61 -2.83 -11.55
N ARG A 205 -6.29 -2.77 -11.27
CA ARG A 205 -5.54 -3.94 -10.77
C ARG A 205 -5.98 -4.37 -9.37
N ILE A 206 -6.25 -3.44 -8.44
CA ILE A 206 -6.75 -3.80 -7.11
C ILE A 206 -8.19 -4.32 -7.16
N ALA A 207 -9.04 -3.73 -8.01
CA ALA A 207 -10.39 -4.22 -8.25
C ALA A 207 -10.35 -5.65 -8.80
N ARG A 208 -9.56 -5.92 -9.83
CA ARG A 208 -9.40 -7.25 -10.41
C ARG A 208 -8.95 -8.27 -9.37
N ALA A 209 -7.98 -7.95 -8.53
CA ALA A 209 -7.54 -8.82 -7.44
C ALA A 209 -8.68 -9.16 -6.46
N ALA A 210 -9.53 -8.18 -6.12
CA ALA A 210 -10.68 -8.38 -5.25
C ALA A 210 -11.76 -9.27 -5.90
N PHE A 211 -12.08 -9.04 -7.17
CA PHE A 211 -13.06 -9.85 -7.91
C PHE A 211 -12.57 -11.27 -8.16
N GLU A 212 -11.31 -11.47 -8.54
CA GLU A 212 -10.71 -12.80 -8.69
C GLU A 212 -10.73 -13.59 -7.38
N TYR A 213 -10.40 -12.92 -6.28
CA TYR A 213 -10.52 -13.52 -4.96
C TYR A 213 -11.97 -13.90 -4.64
N ALA A 214 -12.91 -13.01 -4.88
CA ALA A 214 -14.33 -13.27 -4.65
C ALA A 214 -14.80 -14.48 -5.44
N ARG A 215 -14.54 -14.52 -6.75
CA ARG A 215 -14.86 -15.65 -7.65
C ARG A 215 -14.25 -16.96 -7.17
N LYS A 216 -12.94 -16.96 -6.88
CA LYS A 216 -12.20 -18.16 -6.45
C LYS A 216 -12.70 -18.72 -5.11
N ASN A 217 -13.19 -17.86 -4.22
CA ASN A 217 -13.67 -18.25 -2.89
C ASN A 217 -15.20 -18.32 -2.79
N GLY A 218 -15.93 -18.27 -3.92
CA GLY A 218 -17.38 -18.39 -3.96
C GLY A 218 -18.14 -17.24 -3.31
N LYS A 219 -17.47 -16.11 -3.08
CA LYS A 219 -18.06 -14.87 -2.54
C LYS A 219 -18.94 -14.20 -3.58
N LYS A 220 -20.03 -13.55 -3.16
CA LYS A 220 -21.07 -12.98 -4.04
C LYS A 220 -21.10 -11.47 -4.05
N ASN A 221 -20.29 -10.82 -3.20
CA ASN A 221 -20.29 -9.37 -3.08
C ASN A 221 -18.88 -8.80 -3.03
N VAL A 222 -18.68 -7.68 -3.75
CA VAL A 222 -17.55 -6.77 -3.62
C VAL A 222 -18.07 -5.41 -3.22
N THR A 223 -17.75 -4.98 -2.01
CA THR A 223 -18.12 -3.67 -1.45
C THR A 223 -16.99 -2.68 -1.69
N VAL A 224 -17.25 -1.60 -2.45
CA VAL A 224 -16.29 -0.51 -2.63
C VAL A 224 -16.52 0.56 -1.57
N VAL A 225 -15.46 0.92 -0.85
CA VAL A 225 -15.53 1.90 0.24
C VAL A 225 -14.67 3.12 -0.12
N THR A 226 -15.31 4.30 -0.19
CA THR A 226 -14.66 5.55 -0.59
C THR A 226 -15.27 6.76 0.12
N LYS A 227 -14.79 7.98 -0.22
CA LYS A 227 -15.43 9.26 0.14
C LYS A 227 -15.77 10.07 -1.12
N ALA A 228 -16.26 9.41 -2.17
CA ALA A 228 -16.49 10.02 -3.49
C ALA A 228 -17.52 11.16 -3.50
N ASN A 229 -18.36 11.28 -2.48
CA ASN A 229 -19.24 12.44 -2.31
C ASN A 229 -18.46 13.74 -2.03
N ILE A 230 -17.22 13.65 -1.52
CA ILE A 230 -16.33 14.78 -1.24
C ILE A 230 -15.13 14.76 -2.19
N VAL A 231 -14.38 13.65 -2.25
CA VAL A 231 -13.19 13.48 -3.10
C VAL A 231 -13.63 13.00 -4.49
N LYS A 232 -14.33 13.89 -5.21
CA LYS A 232 -15.11 13.52 -6.41
C LYS A 232 -14.28 12.96 -7.56
N LEU A 233 -13.07 13.46 -7.78
CA LEU A 233 -12.23 13.04 -8.90
C LEU A 233 -11.47 11.74 -8.60
N ALA A 234 -10.63 11.73 -7.58
CA ALA A 234 -9.80 10.58 -7.26
C ALA A 234 -10.65 9.36 -6.87
N ASP A 235 -11.53 9.49 -5.87
CA ASP A 235 -12.40 8.40 -5.44
C ASP A 235 -13.47 8.04 -6.50
N GLY A 236 -13.95 9.04 -7.27
CA GLY A 236 -14.84 8.78 -8.39
C GLY A 236 -14.19 7.94 -9.49
N ASN A 237 -12.91 8.17 -9.78
CA ASN A 237 -12.16 7.34 -10.72
C ASN A 237 -11.94 5.92 -10.18
N PHE A 238 -11.71 5.78 -8.86
CA PHE A 238 -11.61 4.48 -8.22
C PHE A 238 -12.91 3.68 -8.38
N ILE A 239 -14.07 4.28 -8.07
CA ILE A 239 -15.39 3.63 -8.25
C ILE A 239 -15.62 3.23 -9.72
N LYS A 240 -15.32 4.13 -10.66
CA LYS A 240 -15.46 3.83 -12.10
C LYS A 240 -14.63 2.62 -12.52
N ALA A 241 -13.39 2.52 -12.02
CA ALA A 241 -12.51 1.38 -12.29
C ALA A 241 -13.08 0.09 -11.70
N VAL A 242 -13.57 0.11 -10.43
CA VAL A 242 -14.20 -1.06 -9.80
C VAL A 242 -15.42 -1.52 -10.59
N ARG A 243 -16.29 -0.59 -11.00
CA ARG A 243 -17.48 -0.93 -11.82
C ARG A 243 -17.10 -1.51 -13.18
N LYS A 244 -16.12 -0.90 -13.87
CA LYS A 244 -15.62 -1.38 -15.18
C LYS A 244 -15.08 -2.81 -15.07
N VAL A 245 -14.27 -3.10 -14.06
CA VAL A 245 -13.77 -4.46 -13.83
C VAL A 245 -14.93 -5.40 -13.46
N GLY A 246 -15.89 -4.95 -12.66
CA GLY A 246 -17.05 -5.75 -12.28
C GLY A 246 -17.93 -6.23 -13.44
N GLU A 247 -17.92 -5.53 -14.58
CA GLU A 247 -18.62 -5.98 -15.80
C GLU A 247 -18.11 -7.34 -16.31
N GLU A 248 -16.88 -7.73 -15.98
CA GLU A 248 -16.27 -9.02 -16.29
C GLU A 248 -16.70 -10.12 -15.30
N TYR A 249 -17.44 -9.78 -14.23
CA TYR A 249 -17.85 -10.67 -13.13
C TYR A 249 -19.35 -10.52 -12.81
N PRO A 250 -20.24 -10.80 -13.78
CA PRO A 250 -21.68 -10.54 -13.63
C PRO A 250 -22.35 -11.34 -12.50
N GLU A 251 -21.68 -12.38 -11.99
CA GLU A 251 -22.14 -13.21 -10.86
C GLU A 251 -21.86 -12.58 -9.47
N ILE A 252 -21.12 -11.44 -9.43
CA ILE A 252 -20.69 -10.78 -8.20
C ILE A 252 -21.36 -9.40 -8.10
N GLU A 253 -22.11 -9.17 -7.05
CA GLU A 253 -22.76 -7.89 -6.78
C GLU A 253 -21.72 -6.83 -6.35
N ILE A 254 -21.89 -5.59 -6.83
CA ILE A 254 -21.10 -4.44 -6.38
C ILE A 254 -21.95 -3.60 -5.44
N GLN A 255 -21.47 -3.40 -4.21
CA GLN A 255 -22.05 -2.45 -3.26
C GLN A 255 -21.11 -1.28 -3.03
N GLU A 256 -21.68 -0.10 -2.74
CA GLU A 256 -20.91 1.10 -2.41
C GLU A 256 -21.22 1.55 -0.99
N ARG A 257 -20.18 1.92 -0.25
CA ARG A 257 -20.30 2.49 1.09
C ARG A 257 -19.39 3.72 1.22
N LEU A 258 -19.84 4.71 1.98
CA LEU A 258 -18.99 5.82 2.40
C LEU A 258 -18.13 5.38 3.59
N VAL A 259 -16.86 5.78 3.59
CA VAL A 259 -15.87 5.35 4.60
C VAL A 259 -16.26 5.72 6.02
N ASP A 260 -16.84 6.89 6.25
CA ASP A 260 -17.34 7.33 7.55
C ASP A 260 -18.53 6.48 8.02
N ALA A 261 -19.48 6.17 7.13
CA ALA A 261 -20.57 5.26 7.44
C ALA A 261 -20.08 3.83 7.71
N MET A 262 -19.05 3.38 6.95
CA MET A 262 -18.42 2.08 7.19
C MET A 262 -17.81 2.01 8.60
N CYS A 263 -16.98 2.98 8.99
CA CYS A 263 -16.39 3.03 10.33
C CYS A 263 -17.44 3.09 11.44
N ALA A 264 -18.49 3.91 11.25
CA ALA A 264 -19.53 4.10 12.28
C ALA A 264 -20.46 2.89 12.48
N LYS A 265 -20.66 2.08 11.43
CA LYS A 265 -21.72 1.06 11.40
C LYS A 265 -21.25 -0.35 11.08
N MET A 266 -19.94 -0.60 11.00
CA MET A 266 -19.42 -1.91 10.60
C MET A 266 -19.83 -3.06 11.54
N LEU A 267 -20.23 -2.77 12.78
CA LEU A 267 -20.74 -3.76 13.72
C LEU A 267 -22.26 -3.86 13.72
N ASP A 268 -22.98 -3.03 12.96
CA ASP A 268 -24.43 -3.10 12.79
C ASP A 268 -24.78 -4.24 11.83
N PRO A 269 -25.51 -5.30 12.28
CA PRO A 269 -25.84 -6.45 11.44
C PRO A 269 -26.64 -6.12 10.19
N GLU A 270 -27.49 -5.09 10.23
CA GLU A 270 -28.28 -4.68 9.05
C GLU A 270 -27.41 -3.90 8.04
N PHE A 271 -26.43 -3.13 8.52
CA PHE A 271 -25.51 -2.40 7.67
C PHE A 271 -24.50 -3.32 6.98
N ASN A 272 -24.00 -4.31 7.69
CA ASN A 272 -22.95 -5.19 7.19
C ASN A 272 -23.48 -6.42 6.42
N LYS A 273 -24.79 -6.54 6.29
CA LYS A 273 -25.43 -7.64 5.57
C LYS A 273 -24.94 -7.73 4.12
N GLY A 274 -24.45 -8.90 3.75
CA GLY A 274 -23.92 -9.18 2.41
C GLY A 274 -22.51 -8.65 2.14
N ILE A 275 -21.85 -7.99 3.09
CA ILE A 275 -20.44 -7.61 2.94
C ILE A 275 -19.56 -8.86 3.04
N GLU A 276 -18.72 -9.11 2.03
CA GLU A 276 -17.82 -10.27 1.99
C GLU A 276 -16.40 -9.87 1.59
N VAL A 277 -16.24 -9.20 0.45
CA VAL A 277 -14.95 -8.67 -0.03
C VAL A 277 -15.05 -7.15 -0.08
N ILE A 278 -14.06 -6.47 0.46
CA ILE A 278 -14.06 -5.01 0.54
C ILE A 278 -12.85 -4.47 -0.20
N VAL A 279 -13.08 -3.57 -1.16
CA VAL A 279 -12.03 -2.90 -1.92
C VAL A 279 -12.05 -1.40 -1.64
N LEU A 280 -10.88 -0.81 -1.37
CA LEU A 280 -10.79 0.59 -0.96
C LEU A 280 -9.42 1.22 -1.28
N PRO A 281 -9.39 2.57 -1.46
CA PRO A 281 -8.17 3.34 -1.57
C PRO A 281 -7.27 3.21 -0.33
N ASN A 282 -6.01 3.56 -0.50
CA ASN A 282 -4.94 3.29 0.46
C ASN A 282 -5.21 3.80 1.88
N LEU A 283 -5.41 5.09 2.07
CA LEU A 283 -5.60 5.67 3.41
C LEU A 283 -6.85 5.13 4.11
N TYR A 284 -7.96 5.02 3.38
CA TYR A 284 -9.19 4.46 3.95
C TYR A 284 -9.01 3.01 4.36
N GLY A 285 -8.27 2.23 3.56
CA GLY A 285 -7.94 0.84 3.88
C GLY A 285 -7.05 0.70 5.11
N ASP A 286 -6.14 1.64 5.32
CA ASP A 286 -5.31 1.68 6.52
C ASP A 286 -6.18 1.90 7.77
N ILE A 287 -7.05 2.90 7.72
CA ILE A 287 -7.90 3.26 8.86
C ILE A 287 -8.95 2.19 9.15
N VAL A 288 -9.73 1.78 8.14
CA VAL A 288 -10.88 0.88 8.32
C VAL A 288 -10.48 -0.50 8.81
N THR A 289 -9.29 -0.98 8.44
CA THR A 289 -8.83 -2.30 8.88
C THR A 289 -8.23 -2.32 10.28
N ASP A 290 -8.04 -1.16 10.91
CA ASP A 290 -7.53 -1.03 12.27
C ASP A 290 -8.64 -0.70 13.29
N VAL A 291 -9.88 -0.42 12.83
CA VAL A 291 -11.09 -0.20 13.64
C VAL A 291 -11.78 -1.53 13.96
#